data_54792325dce508daa6f8cde9bbb39d17
#
_entry.id   54792325dce508daa6f8cde9bbb39d17
#
_cell.length_a   1.000
_cell.length_b   1.000
_cell.length_c   1.000
_cell.angle_alpha   90.00
_cell.angle_beta   90.00
_cell.angle_gamma   90.00
#
_symmetry.space_group_name_H-M   'P 1'
#
loop_
_entity.id
_entity.type
_entity.pdbx_description
1 polymer ?
#
loop_
_entity_poly.entity_id
_entity_poly.type
_entity_poly.pdbx_seq_one_letter_code
_entity_poly.pdbx_strand_id
1 'polypeptide(L)'
;MRLGSRLCVVGVALLSSGCGQAGDHERQGDKSYGEGSYAQALAEYRLGLEKDPDARLWAKAGAAALHTGNLEVASDAYLRLAAEDPTRAEEAAEGLESVARAAERAGDAKRLQAAVVGMGAIAPDRSTGRYALDLIRRPHAEATDLVAVLPGAIAVAPDPETVDSLLVVYGVALRETSGCGEALPVFQASLRRTKVAALRSRAEEGVAGCSLALGLRAEATGMAQDAALWFAAAIRIDSNTTVGRRALVGYGDAQLRLGDSVAGVLAYRTVASDKVQTDSIYQMALDRLEGLRGSAPFDSARTILR
;
A
#
# COMPACT_ATOMS: atom_id res chain seq x y z
N MET A 1 -67.07 -33.66 -49.66
CA MET A 1 -66.77 -32.98 -48.39
C MET A 1 -65.35 -32.51 -48.44
N ARG A 2 -65.15 -31.17 -48.48
CA ARG A 2 -63.83 -30.53 -48.60
C ARG A 2 -63.44 -30.00 -47.23
N LEU A 3 -62.32 -30.50 -46.66
CA LEU A 3 -61.72 -29.89 -45.48
C LEU A 3 -60.53 -29.01 -45.90
N GLY A 4 -60.69 -27.75 -45.68
CA GLY A 4 -59.62 -26.75 -45.93
C GLY A 4 -58.62 -26.77 -44.80
N SER A 5 -57.35 -26.92 -45.16
CA SER A 5 -56.20 -26.73 -44.27
C SER A 5 -55.89 -25.23 -44.13
N ARG A 6 -55.98 -24.69 -42.90
CA ARG A 6 -55.49 -23.33 -42.56
C ARG A 6 -54.06 -23.42 -42.03
N LEU A 7 -53.14 -22.92 -42.84
CA LEU A 7 -51.77 -22.68 -42.41
C LEU A 7 -51.75 -21.50 -41.42
N CYS A 8 -51.39 -21.78 -40.18
CA CYS A 8 -50.96 -20.73 -39.25
C CYS A 8 -49.49 -20.36 -39.51
N VAL A 9 -49.25 -19.21 -40.07
CA VAL A 9 -47.91 -18.58 -40.12
C VAL A 9 -47.65 -17.96 -38.75
N VAL A 10 -46.82 -18.59 -37.95
CA VAL A 10 -46.28 -18.00 -36.70
C VAL A 10 -45.13 -17.10 -37.10
N GLY A 11 -45.35 -15.80 -36.99
CA GLY A 11 -44.31 -14.81 -37.17
C GLY A 11 -43.27 -14.90 -36.06
N VAL A 12 -42.02 -15.18 -36.44
CA VAL A 12 -40.84 -15.01 -35.58
C VAL A 12 -40.57 -13.51 -35.46
N ALA A 13 -41.00 -12.93 -34.35
CA ALA A 13 -40.65 -11.55 -34.01
C ALA A 13 -39.20 -11.49 -33.52
N LEU A 14 -38.42 -10.70 -34.22
CA LEU A 14 -37.01 -10.39 -34.04
C LEU A 14 -36.70 -9.85 -32.64
N LEU A 15 -35.82 -10.53 -31.91
CA LEU A 15 -35.09 -10.04 -30.78
C LEU A 15 -33.79 -9.35 -31.26
N SER A 16 -33.91 -8.13 -31.78
CA SER A 16 -32.77 -7.29 -32.20
C SER A 16 -32.87 -5.87 -31.64
N SER A 17 -33.14 -5.73 -30.32
CA SER A 17 -33.46 -4.43 -29.74
C SER A 17 -32.41 -3.90 -28.74
N GLY A 18 -31.28 -4.58 -28.55
CA GLY A 18 -30.29 -4.14 -27.51
C GLY A 18 -29.22 -3.17 -27.97
N CYS A 19 -28.58 -3.40 -29.10
CA CYS A 19 -27.44 -2.61 -29.56
C CYS A 19 -27.82 -1.24 -30.16
N GLY A 20 -29.06 -1.02 -30.59
CA GLY A 20 -29.50 0.25 -31.17
C GLY A 20 -29.62 1.38 -30.12
N GLN A 21 -30.05 1.04 -28.90
CA GLN A 21 -30.39 2.04 -27.89
C GLN A 21 -29.14 2.68 -27.25
N ALA A 22 -28.05 1.95 -27.01
CA ALA A 22 -26.82 2.50 -26.46
C ALA A 22 -26.17 3.49 -27.44
N GLY A 23 -26.11 3.15 -28.74
CA GLY A 23 -25.60 4.05 -29.77
C GLY A 23 -26.48 5.29 -30.01
N ASP A 24 -27.78 5.24 -29.68
CA ASP A 24 -28.66 6.42 -29.76
C ASP A 24 -28.35 7.40 -28.61
N HIS A 25 -28.13 6.89 -27.39
CA HIS A 25 -27.73 7.72 -26.26
C HIS A 25 -26.33 8.34 -26.48
N GLU A 26 -25.38 7.61 -27.03
CA GLU A 26 -24.07 8.16 -27.38
C GLU A 26 -24.18 9.33 -28.35
N ARG A 27 -24.92 9.18 -29.45
CA ARG A 27 -25.11 10.26 -30.45
C ARG A 27 -25.81 11.48 -29.85
N GLN A 28 -26.82 11.27 -28.99
CA GLN A 28 -27.50 12.36 -28.32
C GLN A 28 -26.58 13.06 -27.32
N GLY A 29 -25.76 12.30 -26.59
CA GLY A 29 -24.75 12.83 -25.73
C GLY A 29 -23.70 13.66 -26.48
N ASP A 30 -23.18 13.15 -27.60
CA ASP A 30 -22.22 13.85 -28.44
C ASP A 30 -22.78 15.18 -28.97
N LYS A 31 -24.04 15.18 -29.40
CA LYS A 31 -24.73 16.40 -29.81
C LYS A 31 -24.82 17.43 -28.68
N SER A 32 -25.30 16.99 -27.50
CA SER A 32 -25.43 17.86 -26.32
C SER A 32 -24.07 18.40 -25.88
N TYR A 33 -23.01 17.57 -25.94
CA TYR A 33 -21.65 17.98 -25.63
C TYR A 33 -21.14 19.06 -26.58
N GLY A 34 -21.36 18.89 -27.89
CA GLY A 34 -21.00 19.88 -28.89
C GLY A 34 -21.77 21.19 -28.76
N GLU A 35 -22.97 21.18 -28.21
CA GLU A 35 -23.79 22.35 -27.90
C GLU A 35 -23.41 23.01 -26.55
N GLY A 36 -22.42 22.46 -25.81
CA GLY A 36 -22.02 22.93 -24.48
C GLY A 36 -22.98 22.53 -23.35
N SER A 37 -24.00 21.72 -23.65
CA SER A 37 -24.96 21.21 -22.70
C SER A 37 -24.42 20.01 -21.95
N TYR A 38 -23.29 20.18 -21.21
CA TYR A 38 -22.51 19.10 -20.61
C TYR A 38 -23.29 18.26 -19.59
N ALA A 39 -24.20 18.87 -18.84
CA ALA A 39 -25.05 18.12 -17.88
C ALA A 39 -25.99 17.15 -18.62
N GLN A 40 -26.56 17.57 -19.74
CA GLN A 40 -27.39 16.71 -20.57
C GLN A 40 -26.56 15.64 -21.29
N ALA A 41 -25.38 16.00 -21.79
CA ALA A 41 -24.43 15.04 -22.36
C ALA A 41 -24.07 13.93 -21.36
N LEU A 42 -23.74 14.31 -20.12
CA LEU A 42 -23.45 13.36 -19.05
C LEU A 42 -24.63 12.43 -18.76
N ALA A 43 -25.85 12.95 -18.73
CA ALA A 43 -27.06 12.14 -18.52
C ALA A 43 -27.23 11.11 -19.65
N GLU A 44 -27.06 11.49 -20.90
CA GLU A 44 -27.17 10.59 -22.06
C GLU A 44 -26.06 9.53 -22.05
N TYR A 45 -24.79 9.92 -21.80
CA TYR A 45 -23.70 8.94 -21.69
C TYR A 45 -23.94 7.91 -20.58
N ARG A 46 -24.49 8.33 -19.43
CA ARG A 46 -24.85 7.40 -18.34
C ARG A 46 -25.94 6.42 -18.76
N LEU A 47 -26.98 6.88 -19.47
CA LEU A 47 -28.00 5.98 -20.02
C LEU A 47 -27.42 4.99 -21.04
N GLY A 48 -26.43 5.43 -21.84
CA GLY A 48 -25.69 4.54 -22.74
C GLY A 48 -24.91 3.47 -21.98
N LEU A 49 -24.19 3.87 -20.91
CA LEU A 49 -23.42 2.98 -20.04
C LEU A 49 -24.28 1.96 -19.25
N GLU A 50 -25.53 2.30 -18.92
CA GLU A 50 -26.49 1.36 -18.31
C GLU A 50 -26.91 0.25 -19.27
N LYS A 51 -26.85 0.50 -20.57
CA LYS A 51 -27.22 -0.47 -21.63
C LYS A 51 -26.03 -1.33 -22.06
N ASP A 52 -24.90 -0.67 -22.28
CA ASP A 52 -23.68 -1.31 -22.78
C ASP A 52 -22.46 -0.54 -22.22
N PRO A 53 -21.84 -1.04 -21.14
CA PRO A 53 -20.60 -0.47 -20.61
C PRO A 53 -19.49 -0.54 -21.65
N ASP A 54 -18.93 0.63 -22.02
CA ASP A 54 -17.91 0.78 -23.04
C ASP A 54 -16.87 1.79 -22.60
N ALA A 55 -15.59 1.47 -22.76
CA ALA A 55 -14.46 2.34 -22.42
C ALA A 55 -14.57 3.73 -23.06
N ARG A 56 -15.04 3.82 -24.30
CA ARG A 56 -15.24 5.08 -25.00
C ARG A 56 -16.33 5.93 -24.36
N LEU A 57 -17.43 5.32 -23.92
CA LEU A 57 -18.50 6.03 -23.21
C LEU A 57 -18.02 6.50 -21.83
N TRP A 58 -17.20 5.73 -21.13
CA TRP A 58 -16.59 6.16 -19.89
C TRP A 58 -15.72 7.40 -20.06
N ALA A 59 -14.89 7.46 -21.11
CA ALA A 59 -14.09 8.65 -21.44
C ALA A 59 -14.97 9.89 -21.67
N LYS A 60 -16.05 9.75 -22.46
CA LYS A 60 -17.00 10.83 -22.74
C LYS A 60 -17.75 11.28 -21.49
N ALA A 61 -18.20 10.36 -20.66
CA ALA A 61 -18.86 10.66 -19.39
C ALA A 61 -17.91 11.42 -18.43
N GLY A 62 -16.65 10.99 -18.35
CA GLY A 62 -15.62 11.67 -17.57
C GLY A 62 -15.38 13.10 -18.01
N ALA A 63 -15.26 13.34 -19.32
CA ALA A 63 -15.09 14.67 -19.88
C ALA A 63 -16.32 15.56 -19.61
N ALA A 64 -17.53 15.06 -19.82
CA ALA A 64 -18.76 15.81 -19.53
C ALA A 64 -18.90 16.14 -18.03
N ALA A 65 -18.58 15.17 -17.15
CA ALA A 65 -18.59 15.38 -15.70
C ALA A 65 -17.57 16.45 -15.27
N LEU A 66 -16.38 16.46 -15.86
CA LEU A 66 -15.35 17.46 -15.58
C LEU A 66 -15.84 18.88 -15.96
N HIS A 67 -16.48 19.04 -17.10
CA HIS A 67 -17.05 20.32 -17.55
C HIS A 67 -18.21 20.81 -16.64
N THR A 68 -18.95 19.88 -16.02
CA THR A 68 -20.01 20.27 -15.05
C THR A 68 -19.44 20.54 -13.65
N GLY A 69 -18.14 20.34 -13.42
CA GLY A 69 -17.52 20.47 -12.10
C GLY A 69 -17.81 19.29 -11.17
N ASN A 70 -18.42 18.21 -11.66
CA ASN A 70 -18.67 17.01 -10.87
C ASN A 70 -17.43 16.12 -10.84
N LEU A 71 -16.45 16.53 -10.03
CA LEU A 71 -15.13 15.90 -9.97
C LEU A 71 -15.17 14.45 -9.46
N GLU A 72 -16.16 14.08 -8.66
CA GLU A 72 -16.34 12.71 -8.20
C GLU A 72 -16.72 11.77 -9.34
N VAL A 73 -17.75 12.15 -10.09
CA VAL A 73 -18.21 11.38 -11.25
C VAL A 73 -17.13 11.34 -12.34
N ALA A 74 -16.39 12.44 -12.55
CA ALA A 74 -15.29 12.47 -13.48
C ALA A 74 -14.18 11.47 -13.10
N SER A 75 -13.77 11.45 -11.82
CA SER A 75 -12.76 10.49 -11.32
C SER A 75 -13.20 9.05 -11.51
N ASP A 76 -14.44 8.72 -11.09
CA ASP A 76 -14.97 7.36 -11.25
C ASP A 76 -15.00 6.94 -12.72
N ALA A 77 -15.46 7.80 -13.60
CA ALA A 77 -15.53 7.51 -15.04
C ALA A 77 -14.14 7.22 -15.64
N TYR A 78 -13.10 7.99 -15.30
CA TYR A 78 -11.74 7.72 -15.79
C TYR A 78 -11.12 6.46 -15.18
N LEU A 79 -11.39 6.14 -13.92
CA LEU A 79 -10.98 4.87 -13.34
C LEU A 79 -11.67 3.67 -14.01
N ARG A 80 -12.96 3.80 -14.33
CA ARG A 80 -13.71 2.80 -15.10
C ARG A 80 -13.17 2.64 -16.52
N LEU A 81 -12.80 3.75 -17.19
CA LEU A 81 -12.14 3.70 -18.50
C LEU A 81 -10.89 2.80 -18.47
N ALA A 82 -10.01 2.99 -17.50
CA ALA A 82 -8.78 2.20 -17.38
C ALA A 82 -9.07 0.73 -16.99
N ALA A 83 -10.11 0.48 -16.21
CA ALA A 83 -10.52 -0.87 -15.83
C ALA A 83 -11.14 -1.64 -16.99
N GLU A 84 -11.95 -0.97 -17.84
CA GLU A 84 -12.61 -1.57 -19.01
C GLU A 84 -11.63 -1.80 -20.16
N ASP A 85 -10.71 -0.85 -20.36
CA ASP A 85 -9.66 -0.97 -21.39
C ASP A 85 -8.30 -0.53 -20.81
N PRO A 86 -7.49 -1.45 -20.30
CA PRO A 86 -6.17 -1.14 -19.77
C PRO A 86 -5.20 -0.51 -20.78
N THR A 87 -5.43 -0.65 -22.07
CA THR A 87 -4.59 -0.02 -23.11
C THR A 87 -4.79 1.50 -23.15
N ARG A 88 -5.87 2.00 -22.59
CA ARG A 88 -6.21 3.43 -22.46
C ARG A 88 -5.90 4.01 -21.07
N ALA A 89 -5.09 3.31 -20.28
CA ALA A 89 -4.73 3.78 -18.93
C ALA A 89 -4.07 5.17 -18.94
N GLU A 90 -3.27 5.50 -19.95
CA GLU A 90 -2.64 6.81 -20.06
C GLU A 90 -3.68 7.91 -20.33
N GLU A 91 -4.66 7.67 -21.20
CA GLU A 91 -5.78 8.60 -21.43
C GLU A 91 -6.62 8.81 -20.17
N ALA A 92 -6.88 7.74 -19.43
CA ALA A 92 -7.58 7.83 -18.16
C ALA A 92 -6.78 8.65 -17.12
N ALA A 93 -5.47 8.47 -17.08
CA ALA A 93 -4.58 9.24 -16.21
C ALA A 93 -4.54 10.73 -16.59
N GLU A 94 -4.58 11.10 -17.88
CA GLU A 94 -4.72 12.49 -18.33
C GLU A 94 -6.04 13.11 -17.89
N GLY A 95 -7.11 12.33 -17.93
CA GLY A 95 -8.41 12.72 -17.42
C GLY A 95 -8.37 12.99 -15.90
N LEU A 96 -7.79 12.07 -15.13
CA LEU A 96 -7.58 12.25 -13.70
C LEU A 96 -6.69 13.43 -13.34
N GLU A 97 -5.64 13.71 -14.15
CA GLU A 97 -4.83 14.92 -13.96
C GLU A 97 -5.66 16.20 -14.18
N SER A 98 -6.58 16.17 -15.12
CA SER A 98 -7.49 17.31 -15.34
C SER A 98 -8.46 17.49 -14.16
N VAL A 99 -8.91 16.39 -13.55
CA VAL A 99 -9.66 16.40 -12.28
C VAL A 99 -8.81 16.97 -11.16
N ALA A 100 -7.56 16.51 -10.99
CA ALA A 100 -6.64 17.00 -9.98
C ALA A 100 -6.43 18.52 -10.08
N ARG A 101 -6.19 19.03 -11.29
CA ARG A 101 -6.07 20.48 -11.54
C ARG A 101 -7.34 21.26 -11.22
N ALA A 102 -8.50 20.68 -11.48
CA ALA A 102 -9.78 21.32 -11.15
C ALA A 102 -10.01 21.33 -9.63
N ALA A 103 -9.71 20.22 -8.95
CA ALA A 103 -9.79 20.10 -7.49
C ALA A 103 -8.82 21.05 -6.77
N GLU A 104 -7.58 21.18 -7.27
CA GLU A 104 -6.58 22.13 -6.77
C GLU A 104 -7.10 23.57 -6.83
N ARG A 105 -7.65 23.99 -7.99
CA ARG A 105 -8.23 25.33 -8.17
C ARG A 105 -9.45 25.57 -7.26
N ALA A 106 -10.25 24.55 -7.01
CA ALA A 106 -11.41 24.61 -6.13
C ALA A 106 -11.05 24.52 -4.62
N GLY A 107 -9.78 24.23 -4.28
CA GLY A 107 -9.36 23.95 -2.90
C GLY A 107 -9.93 22.64 -2.34
N ASP A 108 -10.45 21.75 -3.18
CA ASP A 108 -11.02 20.46 -2.79
C ASP A 108 -9.92 19.41 -2.59
N ALA A 109 -9.41 19.36 -1.37
CA ALA A 109 -8.35 18.47 -0.96
C ALA A 109 -8.69 16.99 -1.15
N LYS A 110 -9.94 16.61 -0.86
CA LYS A 110 -10.39 15.22 -0.94
C LYS A 110 -10.40 14.73 -2.40
N ARG A 111 -10.90 15.56 -3.31
CA ARG A 111 -10.94 15.22 -4.75
C ARG A 111 -9.56 15.24 -5.38
N LEU A 112 -8.70 16.18 -4.97
CA LEU A 112 -7.30 16.19 -5.38
C LEU A 112 -6.60 14.88 -4.99
N GLN A 113 -6.74 14.46 -3.73
CA GLN A 113 -6.16 13.21 -3.23
C GLN A 113 -6.67 12.01 -4.02
N ALA A 114 -7.99 11.88 -4.19
CA ALA A 114 -8.59 10.76 -4.92
C ALA A 114 -8.07 10.67 -6.38
N ALA A 115 -7.95 11.81 -7.06
CA ALA A 115 -7.44 11.85 -8.43
C ALA A 115 -5.95 11.45 -8.50
N VAL A 116 -5.12 11.90 -7.56
CA VAL A 116 -3.68 11.58 -7.52
C VAL A 116 -3.44 10.11 -7.19
N VAL A 117 -4.16 9.58 -6.21
CA VAL A 117 -4.13 8.15 -5.85
C VAL A 117 -4.58 7.31 -7.05
N GLY A 118 -5.67 7.70 -7.71
CA GLY A 118 -6.15 7.04 -8.91
C GLY A 118 -5.11 7.02 -10.04
N MET A 119 -4.45 8.16 -10.32
CA MET A 119 -3.35 8.21 -11.30
C MET A 119 -2.22 7.25 -10.96
N GLY A 120 -1.78 7.23 -9.68
CA GLY A 120 -0.72 6.32 -9.25
C GLY A 120 -1.08 4.84 -9.40
N ALA A 121 -2.36 4.49 -9.25
CA ALA A 121 -2.83 3.12 -9.39
C ALA A 121 -2.90 2.64 -10.86
N ILE A 122 -3.29 3.50 -11.80
CA ILE A 122 -3.50 3.11 -13.21
C ILE A 122 -2.32 3.41 -14.12
N ALA A 123 -1.47 4.38 -13.75
CA ALA A 123 -0.29 4.80 -14.52
C ALA A 123 0.88 5.09 -13.56
N PRO A 124 1.50 4.05 -12.95
CA PRO A 124 2.51 4.23 -11.90
C PRO A 124 3.76 4.95 -12.38
N ASP A 125 4.07 4.89 -13.66
CA ASP A 125 5.22 5.57 -14.26
C ASP A 125 4.96 7.07 -14.55
N ARG A 126 3.71 7.52 -14.40
CA ARG A 126 3.35 8.93 -14.63
C ARG A 126 3.78 9.80 -13.45
N SER A 127 4.42 10.92 -13.76
CA SER A 127 4.84 11.87 -12.71
C SER A 127 3.63 12.58 -12.08
N THR A 128 3.26 12.15 -10.90
CA THR A 128 2.26 12.83 -10.03
C THR A 128 2.91 13.81 -9.05
N GLY A 129 4.22 14.00 -9.16
CA GLY A 129 5.11 14.50 -8.11
C GLY A 129 4.71 15.83 -7.48
N ARG A 130 4.28 16.85 -8.25
CA ARG A 130 3.89 18.13 -7.67
C ARG A 130 2.67 18.00 -6.75
N TYR A 131 1.68 17.22 -7.14
CA TYR A 131 0.48 16.96 -6.35
C TYR A 131 0.79 16.07 -5.15
N ALA A 132 1.65 15.08 -5.35
CA ALA A 132 2.08 14.17 -4.30
C ALA A 132 2.82 14.90 -3.17
N LEU A 133 3.73 15.83 -3.49
CA LEU A 133 4.41 16.66 -2.48
C LEU A 133 3.43 17.54 -1.69
N ASP A 134 2.39 18.07 -2.33
CA ASP A 134 1.36 18.84 -1.64
C ASP A 134 0.51 17.97 -0.69
N LEU A 135 0.12 16.79 -1.15
CA LEU A 135 -0.67 15.84 -0.34
C LEU A 135 0.06 15.37 0.91
N ILE A 136 1.37 15.06 0.81
CA ILE A 136 2.17 14.58 1.94
C ILE A 136 2.30 15.64 3.06
N ARG A 137 2.23 16.92 2.70
CA ARG A 137 2.28 18.03 3.66
C ARG A 137 0.98 18.21 4.44
N ARG A 138 -0.11 17.58 4.00
CA ARG A 138 -1.42 17.69 4.65
C ARG A 138 -1.50 16.77 5.88
N PRO A 139 -2.08 17.24 6.99
CA PRO A 139 -2.35 16.37 8.14
C PRO A 139 -3.40 15.31 7.77
N HIS A 140 -3.24 14.10 8.29
CA HIS A 140 -4.20 12.98 8.15
C HIS A 140 -4.24 12.27 6.78
N ALA A 141 -3.14 12.23 6.03
CA ALA A 141 -3.03 11.31 4.89
C ALA A 141 -3.01 9.85 5.40
N GLU A 142 -3.85 9.01 4.85
CA GLU A 142 -3.88 7.58 5.20
C GLU A 142 -2.64 6.85 4.63
N ALA A 143 -2.18 5.80 5.31
CA ALA A 143 -0.98 5.06 4.89
C ALA A 143 -1.13 4.46 3.48
N THR A 144 -2.32 3.98 3.12
CA THR A 144 -2.64 3.48 1.78
C THR A 144 -2.45 4.52 0.69
N ASP A 145 -2.91 5.75 0.95
CA ASP A 145 -2.78 6.87 0.01
C ASP A 145 -1.32 7.31 -0.12
N LEU A 146 -0.59 7.33 1.01
CA LEU A 146 0.84 7.63 1.02
C LEU A 146 1.63 6.62 0.18
N VAL A 147 1.34 5.33 0.29
CA VAL A 147 2.00 4.30 -0.52
C VAL A 147 1.80 4.54 -2.01
N ALA A 148 0.61 4.97 -2.43
CA ALA A 148 0.31 5.22 -3.83
C ALA A 148 1.01 6.47 -4.39
N VAL A 149 1.22 7.52 -3.58
CA VAL A 149 1.73 8.82 -4.07
C VAL A 149 3.23 9.05 -3.81
N LEU A 150 3.80 8.41 -2.78
CA LEU A 150 5.19 8.65 -2.37
C LEU A 150 6.23 8.31 -3.43
N PRO A 151 6.13 7.23 -4.23
CA PRO A 151 7.07 6.98 -5.32
C PRO A 151 7.18 8.15 -6.30
N GLY A 152 6.05 8.72 -6.71
CA GLY A 152 6.00 9.90 -7.57
C GLY A 152 6.61 11.15 -6.91
N ALA A 153 6.35 11.36 -5.61
CA ALA A 153 6.92 12.47 -4.86
C ALA A 153 8.45 12.35 -4.72
N ILE A 154 8.96 11.15 -4.45
CA ILE A 154 10.40 10.87 -4.35
C ILE A 154 11.09 11.14 -5.69
N ALA A 155 10.48 10.75 -6.82
CA ALA A 155 11.05 10.94 -8.15
C ALA A 155 11.26 12.42 -8.53
N VAL A 156 10.48 13.35 -7.98
CA VAL A 156 10.54 14.79 -8.28
C VAL A 156 10.99 15.64 -7.10
N ALA A 157 11.45 15.02 -6.02
CA ALA A 157 11.91 15.74 -4.85
C ALA A 157 13.09 16.67 -5.20
N PRO A 158 13.06 17.92 -4.74
CA PRO A 158 13.99 18.97 -5.19
C PRO A 158 15.43 18.78 -4.71
N ASP A 159 15.62 18.02 -3.64
CA ASP A 159 16.91 17.85 -2.98
C ASP A 159 17.04 16.50 -2.26
N PRO A 160 18.26 16.05 -1.97
CA PRO A 160 18.51 14.76 -1.32
C PRO A 160 17.90 14.63 0.09
N GLU A 161 17.79 15.71 0.85
CA GLU A 161 17.24 15.67 2.20
C GLU A 161 15.72 15.42 2.17
N THR A 162 15.04 16.06 1.21
CA THR A 162 13.61 15.77 0.94
C THR A 162 13.43 14.31 0.54
N VAL A 163 14.25 13.76 -0.37
CA VAL A 163 14.22 12.33 -0.72
C VAL A 163 14.37 11.45 0.51
N ASP A 164 15.34 11.72 1.36
CA ASP A 164 15.61 10.93 2.55
C ASP A 164 14.42 10.99 3.54
N SER A 165 13.80 12.15 3.71
CA SER A 165 12.60 12.34 4.52
C SER A 165 11.42 11.52 3.96
N LEU A 166 11.18 11.60 2.65
CA LEU A 166 10.11 10.87 1.98
C LEU A 166 10.30 9.35 2.04
N LEU A 167 11.54 8.85 1.94
CA LEU A 167 11.84 7.42 2.10
C LEU A 167 11.48 6.92 3.51
N VAL A 168 11.74 7.69 4.56
CA VAL A 168 11.32 7.31 5.91
C VAL A 168 9.81 7.24 6.03
N VAL A 169 9.09 8.24 5.50
CA VAL A 169 7.62 8.25 5.49
C VAL A 169 7.08 7.07 4.69
N TYR A 170 7.68 6.75 3.55
CA TYR A 170 7.29 5.61 2.71
C TYR A 170 7.49 4.28 3.42
N GLY A 171 8.63 4.09 4.10
CA GLY A 171 8.87 2.90 4.92
C GLY A 171 7.83 2.73 6.04
N VAL A 172 7.42 3.82 6.69
CA VAL A 172 6.35 3.78 7.72
C VAL A 172 5.01 3.38 7.09
N ALA A 173 4.62 4.00 5.98
CA ALA A 173 3.36 3.70 5.29
C ALA A 173 3.33 2.24 4.78
N LEU A 174 4.41 1.74 4.19
CA LEU A 174 4.53 0.34 3.78
C LEU A 174 4.43 -0.62 4.96
N ARG A 175 5.05 -0.30 6.10
CA ARG A 175 4.95 -1.15 7.29
C ARG A 175 3.52 -1.30 7.77
N GLU A 176 2.70 -0.26 7.68
CA GLU A 176 1.31 -0.24 8.10
C GLU A 176 0.37 -0.96 7.11
N THR A 177 0.66 -0.90 5.81
CA THR A 177 -0.21 -1.43 4.75
C THR A 177 0.22 -2.81 4.26
N SER A 178 1.51 -2.97 3.95
CA SER A 178 2.07 -4.15 3.27
C SER A 178 2.96 -4.99 4.18
N GLY A 179 3.28 -4.46 5.36
CA GLY A 179 4.07 -5.13 6.38
C GLY A 179 5.59 -4.97 6.21
N CYS A 180 6.31 -5.60 7.13
CA CYS A 180 7.76 -5.41 7.28
C CYS A 180 8.60 -5.94 6.11
N GLY A 181 8.08 -6.89 5.32
CA GLY A 181 8.78 -7.41 4.14
C GLY A 181 9.06 -6.32 3.11
N GLU A 182 8.05 -5.50 2.80
CA GLU A 182 8.13 -4.41 1.85
C GLU A 182 8.79 -3.15 2.45
N ALA A 183 8.56 -2.88 3.73
CA ALA A 183 9.07 -1.70 4.40
C ALA A 183 10.59 -1.75 4.66
N LEU A 184 11.12 -2.90 5.01
CA LEU A 184 12.53 -3.07 5.44
C LEU A 184 13.54 -2.60 4.38
N PRO A 185 13.44 -2.96 3.09
CA PRO A 185 14.34 -2.46 2.05
C PRO A 185 14.36 -0.92 1.96
N VAL A 186 13.20 -0.28 2.15
CA VAL A 186 13.06 1.17 2.09
C VAL A 186 13.74 1.85 3.27
N PHE A 187 13.53 1.36 4.50
CA PHE A 187 14.26 1.84 5.68
C PHE A 187 15.77 1.66 5.55
N GLN A 188 16.21 0.52 5.04
CA GLN A 188 17.63 0.26 4.77
C GLN A 188 18.19 1.21 3.71
N ALA A 189 17.45 1.53 2.67
CA ALA A 189 17.85 2.50 1.65
C ALA A 189 18.00 3.91 2.26
N SER A 190 17.03 4.35 3.07
CA SER A 190 17.11 5.60 3.80
C SER A 190 18.32 5.64 4.73
N LEU A 191 18.57 4.58 5.51
CA LEU A 191 19.69 4.50 6.45
C LEU A 191 21.06 4.60 5.76
N ARG A 192 21.22 4.04 4.55
CA ARG A 192 22.45 4.15 3.76
C ARG A 192 22.72 5.55 3.19
N ARG A 193 21.65 6.31 2.96
CA ARG A 193 21.71 7.62 2.27
C ARG A 193 21.81 8.77 3.21
N THR A 194 20.98 8.77 4.27
CA THR A 194 20.79 9.96 5.10
C THR A 194 22.00 10.29 5.95
N LYS A 195 22.32 11.58 5.98
CA LYS A 195 23.31 12.17 6.90
C LYS A 195 22.65 12.91 8.05
N VAL A 196 21.33 13.09 8.01
CA VAL A 196 20.54 13.79 9.03
C VAL A 196 20.28 12.85 10.20
N ALA A 197 20.78 13.19 11.39
CA ALA A 197 20.72 12.32 12.57
C ALA A 197 19.28 11.89 12.93
N ALA A 198 18.31 12.81 12.87
CA ALA A 198 16.91 12.52 13.17
C ALA A 198 16.27 11.52 12.17
N LEU A 199 16.59 11.64 10.89
CA LEU A 199 16.11 10.69 9.85
C LEU A 199 16.79 9.34 10.00
N ARG A 200 18.10 9.33 10.33
CA ARG A 200 18.85 8.13 10.63
C ARG A 200 18.21 7.35 11.78
N SER A 201 17.94 8.01 12.91
CA SER A 201 17.29 7.38 14.07
C SER A 201 15.94 6.74 13.70
N ARG A 202 15.11 7.45 12.94
CA ARG A 202 13.82 6.90 12.49
C ARG A 202 13.97 5.72 11.53
N ALA A 203 14.96 5.73 10.64
CA ALA A 203 15.25 4.62 9.76
C ALA A 203 15.79 3.42 10.55
N GLU A 204 16.65 3.63 11.56
CA GLU A 204 17.16 2.62 12.49
C GLU A 204 16.00 1.96 13.27
N GLU A 205 15.09 2.75 13.83
CA GLU A 205 13.88 2.25 14.49
C GLU A 205 13.02 1.39 13.54
N GLY A 206 12.88 1.83 12.28
CA GLY A 206 12.18 1.08 11.24
C GLY A 206 12.85 -0.25 10.93
N VAL A 207 14.18 -0.27 10.75
CA VAL A 207 14.96 -1.49 10.50
C VAL A 207 14.88 -2.43 11.71
N ALA A 208 15.10 -1.92 12.92
CA ALA A 208 15.06 -2.76 14.13
C ALA A 208 13.68 -3.36 14.36
N GLY A 209 12.62 -2.55 14.27
CA GLY A 209 11.23 -2.99 14.46
C GLY A 209 10.80 -4.02 13.41
N CYS A 210 11.11 -3.79 12.14
CA CYS A 210 10.80 -4.74 11.07
C CYS A 210 11.62 -6.03 11.21
N SER A 211 12.90 -5.96 11.57
CA SER A 211 13.70 -7.15 11.80
C SER A 211 13.18 -7.98 12.97
N LEU A 212 12.76 -7.34 14.07
CA LEU A 212 12.11 -8.03 15.19
C LEU A 212 10.81 -8.73 14.74
N ALA A 213 9.94 -8.04 13.99
CA ALA A 213 8.68 -8.60 13.53
C ALA A 213 8.88 -9.82 12.60
N LEU A 214 9.86 -9.74 11.68
CA LEU A 214 10.22 -10.86 10.79
C LEU A 214 10.82 -12.03 11.58
N GLY A 215 11.65 -11.76 12.59
CA GLY A 215 12.19 -12.78 13.49
C GLY A 215 11.10 -13.51 14.26
N LEU A 216 10.14 -12.79 14.84
CA LEU A 216 8.99 -13.39 15.54
C LEU A 216 8.11 -14.22 14.60
N ARG A 217 7.92 -13.80 13.35
CA ARG A 217 7.20 -14.58 12.35
C ARG A 217 7.94 -15.88 12.01
N ALA A 218 9.25 -15.80 11.77
CA ALA A 218 10.08 -16.99 11.50
C ALA A 218 10.09 -17.95 12.69
N GLU A 219 10.17 -17.44 13.90
CA GLU A 219 10.06 -18.23 15.12
C GLU A 219 8.72 -18.97 15.22
N ALA A 220 7.61 -18.28 14.98
CA ALA A 220 6.27 -18.86 15.01
C ALA A 220 6.05 -19.97 13.98
N THR A 221 6.76 -19.91 12.84
CA THR A 221 6.74 -20.93 11.78
C THR A 221 7.82 -22.02 11.94
N GLY A 222 8.58 -21.99 13.04
CA GLY A 222 9.62 -22.98 13.33
C GLY A 222 10.93 -22.81 12.55
N MET A 223 11.10 -21.73 11.81
CA MET A 223 12.30 -21.42 11.00
C MET A 223 13.39 -20.79 11.90
N ALA A 224 14.00 -21.59 12.77
CA ALA A 224 14.93 -21.11 13.80
C ALA A 224 16.15 -20.38 13.22
N GLN A 225 16.67 -20.81 12.09
CA GLN A 225 17.81 -20.17 11.45
C GLN A 225 17.48 -18.77 10.94
N ASP A 226 16.34 -18.63 10.26
CA ASP A 226 15.87 -17.34 9.76
C ASP A 226 15.51 -16.40 10.92
N ALA A 227 14.88 -16.94 11.96
CA ALA A 227 14.59 -16.19 13.18
C ALA A 227 15.85 -15.62 13.83
N ALA A 228 16.91 -16.44 13.97
CA ALA A 228 18.20 -15.99 14.51
C ALA A 228 18.83 -14.87 13.65
N LEU A 229 18.77 -14.97 12.32
CA LEU A 229 19.29 -13.94 11.43
C LEU A 229 18.54 -12.61 11.58
N TRP A 230 17.21 -12.65 11.65
CA TRP A 230 16.39 -11.45 11.81
C TRP A 230 16.57 -10.81 13.19
N PHE A 231 16.59 -11.59 14.26
CA PHE A 231 16.85 -11.06 15.59
C PHE A 231 18.25 -10.45 15.69
N ALA A 232 19.27 -11.10 15.12
CA ALA A 232 20.62 -10.53 15.07
C ALA A 232 20.65 -9.19 14.29
N ALA A 233 19.85 -9.04 13.24
CA ALA A 233 19.73 -7.78 12.53
C ALA A 233 19.13 -6.66 13.40
N ALA A 234 18.10 -6.95 14.20
CA ALA A 234 17.53 -5.99 15.15
C ALA A 234 18.54 -5.60 16.25
N ILE A 235 19.23 -6.58 16.85
CA ILE A 235 20.26 -6.37 17.90
C ILE A 235 21.40 -5.47 17.43
N ARG A 236 21.81 -5.59 16.16
CA ARG A 236 22.90 -4.76 15.60
C ARG A 236 22.57 -3.28 15.53
N ILE A 237 21.30 -2.91 15.49
CA ILE A 237 20.91 -1.49 15.48
C ILE A 237 21.13 -0.89 16.86
N ASP A 238 20.50 -1.44 17.88
CA ASP A 238 20.72 -1.08 19.28
C ASP A 238 20.17 -2.18 20.20
N SER A 239 21.06 -2.88 20.88
CA SER A 239 20.73 -3.96 21.79
C SER A 239 20.08 -3.50 23.11
N ASN A 240 20.18 -2.20 23.45
CA ASN A 240 19.69 -1.67 24.74
C ASN A 240 18.25 -1.14 24.65
N THR A 241 17.72 -0.93 23.45
CA THR A 241 16.32 -0.53 23.25
C THR A 241 15.38 -1.68 23.62
N THR A 242 14.13 -1.37 23.88
CA THR A 242 13.07 -2.38 24.09
C THR A 242 13.00 -3.38 22.93
N VAL A 243 13.16 -2.91 21.69
CA VAL A 243 13.19 -3.74 20.47
C VAL A 243 14.41 -4.66 20.47
N GLY A 244 15.60 -4.13 20.73
CA GLY A 244 16.85 -4.90 20.76
C GLY A 244 16.89 -5.92 21.89
N ARG A 245 16.44 -5.55 23.09
CA ARG A 245 16.32 -6.47 24.23
C ARG A 245 15.32 -7.59 23.97
N ARG A 246 14.18 -7.28 23.35
CA ARG A 246 13.21 -8.31 22.93
C ARG A 246 13.78 -9.23 21.85
N ALA A 247 14.57 -8.67 20.92
CA ALA A 247 15.28 -9.45 19.91
C ALA A 247 16.37 -10.35 20.53
N LEU A 248 17.07 -9.91 21.59
CA LEU A 248 18.02 -10.75 22.32
C LEU A 248 17.37 -11.98 22.92
N VAL A 249 16.18 -11.85 23.52
CA VAL A 249 15.44 -13.01 24.05
C VAL A 249 15.06 -13.96 22.90
N GLY A 250 14.47 -13.46 21.81
CA GLY A 250 14.13 -14.28 20.64
C GLY A 250 15.35 -14.94 19.99
N TYR A 251 16.48 -14.23 19.93
CA TYR A 251 17.75 -14.79 19.44
C TYR A 251 18.21 -15.95 20.32
N GLY A 252 18.08 -15.80 21.64
CA GLY A 252 18.37 -16.88 22.59
C GLY A 252 17.49 -18.11 22.36
N ASP A 253 16.16 -17.91 22.20
CA ASP A 253 15.22 -18.99 21.90
C ASP A 253 15.58 -19.69 20.57
N ALA A 254 15.93 -18.94 19.54
CA ALA A 254 16.34 -19.50 18.25
C ALA A 254 17.65 -20.29 18.33
N GLN A 255 18.67 -19.78 19.03
CA GLN A 255 19.95 -20.46 19.19
C GLN A 255 19.83 -21.78 19.97
N LEU A 256 18.98 -21.82 21.00
CA LEU A 256 18.70 -23.08 21.69
C LEU A 256 18.06 -24.13 20.77
N ARG A 257 17.14 -23.72 19.93
CA ARG A 257 16.52 -24.63 18.94
C ARG A 257 17.54 -25.14 17.90
N LEU A 258 18.57 -24.35 17.59
CA LEU A 258 19.67 -24.71 16.71
C LEU A 258 20.76 -25.55 17.40
N GLY A 259 20.64 -25.77 18.73
CA GLY A 259 21.60 -26.52 19.54
C GLY A 259 22.75 -25.70 20.10
N ASP A 260 22.81 -24.38 19.82
CA ASP A 260 23.83 -23.49 20.40
C ASP A 260 23.36 -22.95 21.77
N SER A 261 23.54 -23.79 22.78
CA SER A 261 23.16 -23.45 24.16
C SER A 261 24.00 -22.31 24.73
N VAL A 262 25.24 -22.13 24.29
CA VAL A 262 26.13 -21.08 24.80
C VAL A 262 25.65 -19.73 24.30
N ALA A 263 25.39 -19.56 23.01
CA ALA A 263 24.86 -18.34 22.45
C ALA A 263 23.48 -18.00 23.04
N GLY A 264 22.62 -19.01 23.24
CA GLY A 264 21.32 -18.82 23.86
C GLY A 264 21.38 -18.26 25.29
N VAL A 265 22.18 -18.89 26.14
CA VAL A 265 22.39 -18.44 27.53
C VAL A 265 23.01 -17.04 27.59
N LEU A 266 24.01 -16.76 26.74
CA LEU A 266 24.65 -15.44 26.69
C LEU A 266 23.65 -14.35 26.33
N ALA A 267 22.78 -14.58 25.35
CA ALA A 267 21.75 -13.64 24.95
C ALA A 267 20.78 -13.30 26.10
N TYR A 268 20.28 -14.29 26.84
CA TYR A 268 19.44 -14.07 28.02
C TYR A 268 20.18 -13.34 29.13
N ARG A 269 21.42 -13.72 29.41
CA ARG A 269 22.25 -13.04 30.43
C ARG A 269 22.50 -11.59 30.11
N THR A 270 22.66 -11.23 28.85
CA THR A 270 22.81 -9.85 28.42
C THR A 270 21.60 -9.03 28.85
N VAL A 271 20.39 -9.53 28.64
CA VAL A 271 19.16 -8.85 29.08
C VAL A 271 19.03 -8.86 30.61
N ALA A 272 19.29 -10.01 31.26
CA ALA A 272 19.16 -10.16 32.70
C ALA A 272 20.26 -9.47 33.53
N SER A 273 21.33 -9.00 32.92
CA SER A 273 22.38 -8.22 33.59
C SER A 273 22.01 -6.74 33.78
N ASP A 274 21.04 -6.23 33.04
CA ASP A 274 20.55 -4.86 33.18
C ASP A 274 19.62 -4.72 34.38
N LYS A 275 20.21 -4.35 35.52
CA LYS A 275 19.47 -4.14 36.76
C LYS A 275 18.65 -2.87 36.81
N VAL A 276 18.77 -2.00 35.83
CA VAL A 276 18.06 -0.71 35.73
C VAL A 276 16.70 -0.91 35.04
N GLN A 277 16.66 -1.79 34.05
CA GLN A 277 15.45 -2.08 33.26
C GLN A 277 14.81 -3.41 33.67
N THR A 278 14.13 -3.43 34.82
CA THR A 278 13.46 -4.61 35.36
C THR A 278 12.01 -4.78 34.84
N ASP A 279 11.84 -4.62 33.53
CA ASP A 279 10.56 -4.73 32.83
C ASP A 279 10.17 -6.20 32.49
N SER A 280 9.09 -6.38 31.75
CA SER A 280 8.62 -7.70 31.34
C SER A 280 9.65 -8.48 30.49
N ILE A 281 10.50 -7.79 29.74
CA ILE A 281 11.55 -8.42 28.91
C ILE A 281 12.67 -8.97 29.80
N TYR A 282 13.02 -8.24 30.86
CA TYR A 282 13.95 -8.71 31.88
C TYR A 282 13.42 -9.97 32.57
N GLN A 283 12.16 -9.96 32.99
CA GLN A 283 11.53 -11.15 33.61
C GLN A 283 11.52 -12.35 32.65
N MET A 284 11.17 -12.11 31.38
CA MET A 284 11.20 -13.14 30.35
C MET A 284 12.59 -13.78 30.20
N ALA A 285 13.67 -13.00 30.26
CA ALA A 285 15.03 -13.52 30.20
C ALA A 285 15.38 -14.35 31.46
N LEU A 286 14.95 -13.92 32.65
CA LEU A 286 15.13 -14.68 33.87
C LEU A 286 14.40 -16.03 33.82
N ASP A 287 13.14 -16.04 33.41
CA ASP A 287 12.32 -17.28 33.30
C ASP A 287 13.00 -18.28 32.32
N ARG A 288 13.57 -17.81 31.21
CA ARG A 288 14.35 -18.66 30.29
C ARG A 288 15.58 -19.27 30.96
N LEU A 289 16.34 -18.46 31.72
CA LEU A 289 17.53 -18.91 32.42
C LEU A 289 17.20 -19.92 33.52
N GLU A 290 16.09 -19.73 34.25
CA GLU A 290 15.62 -20.66 35.28
C GLU A 290 15.15 -21.98 34.65
N GLY A 291 14.41 -21.94 33.59
CA GLY A 291 13.98 -23.15 32.85
C GLY A 291 15.15 -24.01 32.38
N LEU A 292 16.27 -23.38 31.99
CA LEU A 292 17.47 -24.11 31.60
C LEU A 292 18.20 -24.78 32.75
N ARG A 293 18.13 -24.23 33.98
CA ARG A 293 18.74 -24.84 35.19
C ARG A 293 18.08 -26.14 35.61
N GLY A 294 16.79 -26.33 35.30
CA GLY A 294 16.01 -27.53 35.61
C GLY A 294 16.13 -28.67 34.59
N SER A 295 16.75 -28.45 33.43
CA SER A 295 16.88 -29.46 32.37
C SER A 295 18.22 -30.20 32.46
N ALA A 296 18.19 -31.55 32.53
CA ALA A 296 19.33 -32.44 32.76
C ALA A 296 20.55 -32.36 31.78
N PRO A 297 20.47 -31.83 30.57
CA PRO A 297 21.65 -31.72 29.67
C PRO A 297 22.62 -30.58 29.99
N PHE A 298 22.36 -29.78 31.02
CA PHE A 298 23.14 -28.56 31.32
C PHE A 298 24.22 -28.71 32.40
N ASP A 299 24.54 -29.93 32.86
CA ASP A 299 25.63 -30.14 33.86
C ASP A 299 27.01 -29.67 33.32
N SER A 300 27.25 -29.70 32.03
CA SER A 300 28.46 -29.13 31.39
C SER A 300 28.50 -27.61 31.43
N ALA A 301 27.36 -26.94 31.46
CA ALA A 301 27.25 -25.47 31.48
C ALA A 301 27.39 -24.88 32.90
N ARG A 302 27.41 -25.69 33.95
CA ARG A 302 27.63 -25.23 35.34
C ARG A 302 28.92 -24.43 35.52
N THR A 303 29.95 -24.73 34.71
CA THR A 303 31.23 -24.01 34.73
C THR A 303 31.12 -22.58 34.16
N ILE A 304 30.14 -22.33 33.29
CA ILE A 304 29.88 -21.00 32.66
C ILE A 304 28.93 -20.16 33.55
N LEU A 305 28.20 -20.82 34.46
CA LEU A 305 27.21 -20.18 35.32
C LEU A 305 27.73 -19.74 36.71
N ARG A 306 29.04 -19.94 36.98
CA ARG A 306 29.74 -19.36 38.15
C ARG A 306 30.57 -18.13 37.70
#